data_594592fa120dfc8d7c7c49ad17802559
#
_entry.id   594592fa120dfc8d7c7c49ad17802559
#
_cell.length_a   1.000
_cell.length_b   1.000
_cell.length_c   1.000
_cell.angle_alpha   90.00
_cell.angle_beta   90.00
_cell.angle_gamma   90.00
#
_symmetry.space_group_name_H-M   'P 1'
#
loop_
_entity.id
_entity.type
_entity.pdbx_description
1 polymer ?
#
loop_
_entity_poly.entity_id
_entity_poly.type
_entity_poly.pdbx_seq_one_letter_code
_entity_poly.pdbx_strand_id
1 'polypeptide(L)'
;QGFMVTLDLLGESVQQAAEAEAACQAYVHILDRLAVEGLNYHVSVKLTQLGLAIDEGLACRHLGLICACAAKYHNFVRVDMEGSAFTEATLRVFRTVSAPRNVAGIVIQSYLYRSDKDVEELLKSGARIRLVKGAYDEPREIAYPRKRDVDRSFVRLMEMMLSSGIYHAIATHDERLIAAAQEYARAHDISPDDYEFQLLYGIRRHLQRDLLRQGARVRLYVPYGRQWYAYFMRRLAERPANLLFLLRNLFRA
;
A
#
# COMPACT_ATOMS: atom_id res chain seq x y z
N GLN A 1 14.80 3.33 16.20
CA GLN A 1 15.46 2.38 15.29
C GLN A 1 15.52 2.89 13.82
N GLY A 2 15.02 4.11 13.52
CA GLY A 2 15.08 4.70 12.18
C GLY A 2 14.01 4.22 11.17
N PHE A 3 13.12 3.32 11.56
CA PHE A 3 12.01 2.89 10.73
C PHE A 3 10.90 3.93 10.67
N MET A 4 10.37 4.17 9.47
CA MET A 4 9.08 4.80 9.28
C MET A 4 7.95 3.77 9.49
N VAL A 5 6.73 4.22 9.75
CA VAL A 5 5.59 3.34 10.01
C VAL A 5 4.37 3.78 9.20
N THR A 6 3.59 2.81 8.74
CA THR A 6 2.20 3.02 8.32
C THR A 6 1.29 2.06 9.06
N LEU A 7 0.18 2.57 9.56
CA LEU A 7 -0.82 1.81 10.32
C LEU A 7 -1.98 1.43 9.40
N ASP A 8 -2.38 0.17 9.44
CA ASP A 8 -3.55 -0.36 8.73
C ASP A 8 -4.56 -0.90 9.74
N LEU A 9 -5.70 -0.22 9.89
CA LEU A 9 -6.80 -0.72 10.70
C LEU A 9 -7.49 -1.86 9.97
N LEU A 10 -7.35 -3.07 10.51
CA LEU A 10 -7.92 -4.28 9.90
C LEU A 10 -9.43 -4.22 9.81
N GLY A 11 -9.95 -4.43 8.61
CA GLY A 11 -11.34 -4.44 8.21
C GLY A 11 -11.45 -4.23 6.71
N GLU A 12 -12.42 -4.84 6.09
CA GLU A 12 -12.70 -4.69 4.66
C GLU A 12 -14.14 -5.11 4.36
N SER A 13 -14.66 -4.70 3.19
CA SER A 13 -15.95 -5.15 2.65
C SER A 13 -17.13 -4.97 3.61
N VAL A 14 -17.24 -3.80 4.25
CA VAL A 14 -18.39 -3.47 5.10
C VAL A 14 -19.67 -3.43 4.27
N GLN A 15 -20.78 -3.85 4.89
CA GLN A 15 -22.08 -3.97 4.23
C GLN A 15 -23.07 -2.86 4.66
N GLN A 16 -22.75 -2.12 5.71
CA GLN A 16 -23.62 -1.10 6.26
C GLN A 16 -22.91 0.26 6.34
N ALA A 17 -23.64 1.33 6.02
CA ALA A 17 -23.09 2.69 6.05
C ALA A 17 -22.58 3.08 7.44
N ALA A 18 -23.24 2.59 8.50
CA ALA A 18 -22.80 2.85 9.89
C ALA A 18 -21.43 2.23 10.20
N GLU A 19 -21.12 1.06 9.63
CA GLU A 19 -19.81 0.43 9.78
C GLU A 19 -18.71 1.23 9.05
N ALA A 20 -19.03 1.73 7.85
CA ALA A 20 -18.13 2.57 7.07
C ALA A 20 -17.85 3.91 7.78
N GLU A 21 -18.88 4.53 8.37
CA GLU A 21 -18.74 5.73 9.18
C GLU A 21 -17.86 5.46 10.41
N ALA A 22 -18.10 4.35 11.13
CA ALA A 22 -17.29 3.98 12.29
C ALA A 22 -15.81 3.77 11.92
N ALA A 23 -15.54 3.16 10.75
CA ALA A 23 -14.18 3.01 10.24
C ALA A 23 -13.54 4.37 9.90
N CYS A 24 -14.28 5.27 9.26
CA CYS A 24 -13.82 6.64 8.97
C CYS A 24 -13.44 7.37 10.26
N GLN A 25 -14.31 7.36 11.26
CA GLN A 25 -14.06 8.01 12.57
C GLN A 25 -12.86 7.38 13.30
N ALA A 26 -12.68 6.07 13.18
CA ALA A 26 -11.51 5.40 13.75
C ALA A 26 -10.19 5.90 13.11
N TYR A 27 -10.15 6.11 11.79
CA TYR A 27 -8.97 6.67 11.12
C TYR A 27 -8.72 8.13 11.51
N VAL A 28 -9.76 8.95 11.61
CA VAL A 28 -9.65 10.34 12.10
C VAL A 28 -9.09 10.35 13.53
N HIS A 29 -9.64 9.52 14.41
CA HIS A 29 -9.15 9.41 15.79
C HIS A 29 -7.68 8.96 15.86
N ILE A 30 -7.25 8.02 15.02
CA ILE A 30 -5.84 7.59 14.95
C ILE A 30 -4.95 8.76 14.55
N LEU A 31 -5.32 9.52 13.52
CA LEU A 31 -4.54 10.69 13.08
C LEU A 31 -4.44 11.75 14.17
N ASP A 32 -5.54 12.03 14.91
CA ASP A 32 -5.54 12.92 16.06
C ASP A 32 -4.60 12.40 17.16
N ARG A 33 -4.65 11.11 17.48
CA ARG A 33 -3.78 10.48 18.48
C ARG A 33 -2.30 10.54 18.07
N LEU A 34 -1.98 10.24 16.82
CA LEU A 34 -0.62 10.33 16.31
C LEU A 34 -0.06 11.74 16.44
N ALA A 35 -0.87 12.75 16.17
CA ALA A 35 -0.48 14.16 16.31
C ALA A 35 -0.20 14.53 17.79
N VAL A 36 -1.06 14.10 18.71
CA VAL A 36 -0.89 14.34 20.16
C VAL A 36 0.39 13.68 20.70
N GLU A 37 0.70 12.47 20.22
CA GLU A 37 1.89 11.71 20.62
C GLU A 37 3.18 12.16 19.87
N GLY A 38 3.08 13.12 18.96
CA GLY A 38 4.22 13.58 18.15
C GLY A 38 4.74 12.53 17.16
N LEU A 39 3.91 11.56 16.75
CA LEU A 39 4.28 10.45 15.87
C LEU A 39 3.86 10.74 14.43
N ASN A 40 4.83 10.82 13.51
CA ASN A 40 4.57 10.97 12.09
C ASN A 40 4.45 9.59 11.41
N TYR A 41 3.41 8.81 11.77
CA TYR A 41 3.09 7.55 11.14
C TYR A 41 1.98 7.74 10.12
N HIS A 42 2.17 7.21 8.91
CA HIS A 42 1.14 7.21 7.88
C HIS A 42 -0.02 6.26 8.24
N VAL A 43 -1.16 6.43 7.61
CA VAL A 43 -2.25 5.46 7.65
C VAL A 43 -2.49 4.86 6.28
N SER A 44 -2.82 3.56 6.23
CA SER A 44 -3.34 2.89 5.03
C SER A 44 -4.82 2.60 5.20
N VAL A 45 -5.61 2.87 4.18
CA VAL A 45 -7.07 2.71 4.19
C VAL A 45 -7.53 1.83 3.04
N LYS A 46 -8.55 1.02 3.27
CA LYS A 46 -9.26 0.25 2.23
C LYS A 46 -10.59 0.92 1.92
N LEU A 47 -10.85 1.18 0.65
CA LEU A 47 -12.09 1.89 0.29
C LEU A 47 -13.34 1.05 0.52
N THR A 48 -13.26 -0.29 0.44
CA THR A 48 -14.39 -1.14 0.81
C THR A 48 -14.72 -1.07 2.30
N GLN A 49 -13.75 -0.80 3.17
CA GLN A 49 -13.98 -0.50 4.59
C GLN A 49 -14.62 0.89 4.78
N LEU A 50 -14.38 1.81 3.85
CA LEU A 50 -14.97 3.16 3.86
C LEU A 50 -16.29 3.25 3.08
N GLY A 51 -16.83 2.10 2.65
CA GLY A 51 -18.15 2.00 2.03
C GLY A 51 -18.17 1.93 0.50
N LEU A 52 -17.03 1.70 -0.19
CA LEU A 52 -16.97 1.63 -1.65
C LEU A 52 -17.88 0.55 -2.24
N ALA A 53 -18.08 -0.57 -1.54
CA ALA A 53 -18.98 -1.63 -1.97
C ALA A 53 -20.47 -1.27 -1.82
N ILE A 54 -20.79 -0.20 -1.09
CA ILE A 54 -22.14 0.30 -0.83
C ILE A 54 -22.45 1.44 -1.79
N ASP A 55 -21.61 2.47 -1.79
CA ASP A 55 -21.77 3.70 -2.57
C ASP A 55 -20.42 4.40 -2.75
N GLU A 56 -20.09 4.73 -3.99
CA GLU A 56 -18.81 5.41 -4.32
C GLU A 56 -18.74 6.82 -3.72
N GLY A 57 -19.86 7.54 -3.66
CA GLY A 57 -19.94 8.86 -3.02
C GLY A 57 -19.71 8.80 -1.52
N LEU A 58 -20.15 7.73 -0.85
CA LEU A 58 -19.88 7.48 0.56
C LEU A 58 -18.36 7.32 0.78
N ALA A 59 -17.70 6.48 -0.02
CA ALA A 59 -16.26 6.29 0.05
C ALA A 59 -15.49 7.59 -0.24
N CYS A 60 -15.92 8.40 -1.21
CA CYS A 60 -15.35 9.72 -1.48
C CYS A 60 -15.44 10.65 -0.27
N ARG A 61 -16.60 10.72 0.38
CA ARG A 61 -16.79 11.57 1.57
C ARG A 61 -15.87 11.12 2.72
N HIS A 62 -15.84 9.83 3.01
CA HIS A 62 -15.02 9.28 4.10
C HIS A 62 -13.53 9.47 3.84
N LEU A 63 -13.04 9.14 2.64
CA LEU A 63 -11.64 9.38 2.28
C LEU A 63 -11.31 10.88 2.36
N GLY A 64 -12.24 11.76 1.92
CA GLY A 64 -12.09 13.21 2.00
C GLY A 64 -11.91 13.73 3.43
N LEU A 65 -12.68 13.19 4.37
CA LEU A 65 -12.57 13.53 5.81
C LEU A 65 -11.22 13.08 6.39
N ILE A 66 -10.80 11.85 6.09
CA ILE A 66 -9.51 11.31 6.54
C ILE A 66 -8.35 12.12 5.95
N CYS A 67 -8.39 12.45 4.65
CA CYS A 67 -7.38 13.29 3.99
C CYS A 67 -7.36 14.73 4.56
N ALA A 68 -8.51 15.29 4.91
CA ALA A 68 -8.58 16.61 5.55
C ALA A 68 -7.92 16.60 6.94
N CYS A 69 -8.18 15.56 7.73
CA CYS A 69 -7.53 15.37 9.02
C CYS A 69 -6.01 15.16 8.86
N ALA A 70 -5.58 14.32 7.91
CA ALA A 70 -4.16 14.10 7.63
C ALA A 70 -3.46 15.41 7.20
N ALA A 71 -4.09 16.22 6.35
CA ALA A 71 -3.56 17.51 5.93
C ALA A 71 -3.33 18.48 7.11
N LYS A 72 -4.26 18.52 8.07
CA LYS A 72 -4.15 19.33 9.29
C LYS A 72 -2.88 19.03 10.08
N TYR A 73 -2.44 17.77 10.08
CA TYR A 73 -1.30 17.30 10.84
C TYR A 73 -0.04 17.02 9.99
N HIS A 74 -0.02 17.48 8.74
CA HIS A 74 1.07 17.19 7.79
C HIS A 74 1.38 15.69 7.69
N ASN A 75 0.34 14.86 7.77
CA ASN A 75 0.42 13.41 7.68
C ASN A 75 0.01 12.92 6.28
N PHE A 76 0.04 11.62 6.05
CA PHE A 76 -0.17 11.01 4.73
C PHE A 76 -1.08 9.79 4.81
N VAL A 77 -1.99 9.67 3.83
CA VAL A 77 -2.94 8.57 3.68
C VAL A 77 -2.54 7.72 2.48
N ARG A 78 -2.45 6.41 2.65
CA ARG A 78 -2.25 5.46 1.56
C ARG A 78 -3.55 4.73 1.27
N VAL A 79 -4.09 4.89 0.06
CA VAL A 79 -5.23 4.11 -0.41
C VAL A 79 -4.72 2.77 -0.91
N ASP A 80 -5.08 1.69 -0.21
CA ASP A 80 -4.72 0.33 -0.59
C ASP A 80 -5.55 -0.12 -1.81
N MET A 81 -4.96 -0.97 -2.66
CA MET A 81 -5.66 -1.58 -3.78
C MET A 81 -6.20 -2.95 -3.36
N GLU A 82 -7.46 -3.17 -3.65
CA GLU A 82 -8.18 -4.40 -3.32
C GLU A 82 -8.40 -5.26 -4.59
N GLY A 83 -9.34 -6.18 -4.58
CA GLY A 83 -9.63 -7.03 -5.72
C GLY A 83 -9.97 -6.24 -6.98
N SER A 84 -9.76 -6.86 -8.14
CA SER A 84 -9.90 -6.21 -9.46
C SER A 84 -11.26 -5.58 -9.71
N ALA A 85 -12.33 -6.14 -9.11
CA ALA A 85 -13.68 -5.60 -9.18
C ALA A 85 -13.78 -4.14 -8.66
N PHE A 86 -12.90 -3.75 -7.75
CA PHE A 86 -12.86 -2.42 -7.15
C PHE A 86 -11.78 -1.50 -7.72
N THR A 87 -10.88 -2.02 -8.58
CA THR A 87 -9.73 -1.25 -9.07
C THR A 87 -10.14 0.07 -9.74
N GLU A 88 -11.09 0.02 -10.65
CA GLU A 88 -11.53 1.21 -11.39
C GLU A 88 -12.21 2.24 -10.48
N ALA A 89 -13.10 1.78 -9.59
CA ALA A 89 -13.76 2.66 -8.63
C ALA A 89 -12.76 3.27 -7.63
N THR A 90 -11.77 2.49 -7.16
CA THR A 90 -10.69 2.99 -6.30
C THR A 90 -9.90 4.09 -6.98
N LEU A 91 -9.54 3.93 -8.25
CA LEU A 91 -8.83 4.95 -9.02
C LEU A 91 -9.67 6.22 -9.19
N ARG A 92 -10.98 6.11 -9.47
CA ARG A 92 -11.87 7.28 -9.57
C ARG A 92 -11.97 8.04 -8.26
N VAL A 93 -12.25 7.33 -7.15
CA VAL A 93 -12.33 7.93 -5.80
C VAL A 93 -11.02 8.61 -5.44
N PHE A 94 -9.88 7.93 -5.67
CA PHE A 94 -8.57 8.49 -5.41
C PHE A 94 -8.34 9.78 -6.20
N ARG A 95 -8.59 9.81 -7.51
CA ARG A 95 -8.40 11.01 -8.35
C ARG A 95 -9.29 12.16 -7.89
N THR A 96 -10.53 11.88 -7.50
CA THR A 96 -11.48 12.89 -7.01
C THR A 96 -11.01 13.54 -5.70
N VAL A 97 -10.46 12.75 -4.78
CA VAL A 97 -10.15 13.22 -3.41
C VAL A 97 -8.71 13.71 -3.26
N SER A 98 -7.74 13.14 -3.99
CA SER A 98 -6.31 13.43 -3.80
C SER A 98 -5.86 14.73 -4.47
N ALA A 99 -6.47 15.10 -5.59
CA ALA A 99 -6.04 16.21 -6.43
C ALA A 99 -5.83 17.55 -5.69
N PRO A 100 -6.67 17.96 -4.73
CA PRO A 100 -6.52 19.27 -4.09
C PRO A 100 -5.47 19.35 -2.98
N ARG A 101 -4.95 18.24 -2.44
CA ARG A 101 -4.23 18.25 -1.16
C ARG A 101 -2.87 17.58 -1.13
N ASN A 102 -2.52 16.76 -2.08
CA ASN A 102 -1.26 15.99 -2.17
C ASN A 102 -0.89 15.21 -0.86
N VAL A 103 -1.89 14.87 -0.06
CA VAL A 103 -1.73 14.14 1.21
C VAL A 103 -2.06 12.67 1.09
N ALA A 104 -2.41 12.22 -0.11
CA ALA A 104 -2.75 10.84 -0.38
C ALA A 104 -1.87 10.24 -1.48
N GLY A 105 -1.72 8.93 -1.42
CA GLY A 105 -1.11 8.13 -2.48
C GLY A 105 -1.88 6.83 -2.63
N ILE A 106 -1.61 6.09 -3.69
CA ILE A 106 -2.36 4.90 -4.07
C ILE A 106 -1.45 3.68 -4.21
N VAL A 107 -2.01 2.48 -4.08
CA VAL A 107 -1.32 1.22 -4.34
C VAL A 107 -1.64 0.73 -5.75
N ILE A 108 -0.62 0.21 -6.45
CA ILE A 108 -0.76 -0.47 -7.74
C ILE A 108 -0.21 -1.89 -7.62
N GLN A 109 -0.91 -2.83 -8.23
CA GLN A 109 -0.60 -4.26 -8.19
C GLN A 109 -0.02 -4.71 -9.52
N SER A 110 1.27 -5.10 -9.57
CA SER A 110 1.99 -5.40 -10.80
C SER A 110 1.47 -6.62 -11.56
N TYR A 111 0.64 -7.47 -10.93
CA TYR A 111 0.11 -8.66 -11.59
C TYR A 111 -1.06 -8.36 -12.56
N LEU A 112 -1.73 -7.19 -12.45
CA LEU A 112 -2.81 -6.82 -13.37
C LEU A 112 -2.26 -6.28 -14.69
N TYR A 113 -2.82 -6.70 -15.82
CA TYR A 113 -2.41 -6.23 -17.15
C TYR A 113 -2.60 -4.73 -17.33
N ARG A 114 -3.60 -4.14 -16.67
CA ARG A 114 -3.91 -2.71 -16.75
C ARG A 114 -2.89 -1.81 -16.04
N SER A 115 -2.03 -2.37 -15.19
CA SER A 115 -1.18 -1.59 -14.28
C SER A 115 -0.19 -0.69 -14.99
N ASP A 116 0.24 -1.00 -16.21
CA ASP A 116 1.09 -0.13 -17.02
C ASP A 116 0.38 1.20 -17.30
N LYS A 117 -0.83 1.13 -17.83
CA LYS A 117 -1.65 2.32 -18.14
C LYS A 117 -2.01 3.08 -16.86
N ASP A 118 -2.39 2.37 -15.81
CA ASP A 118 -2.77 3.00 -14.54
C ASP A 118 -1.58 3.80 -13.94
N VAL A 119 -0.36 3.24 -13.98
CA VAL A 119 0.86 3.92 -13.53
C VAL A 119 1.16 5.14 -14.38
N GLU A 120 1.11 5.04 -15.72
CA GLU A 120 1.34 6.19 -16.62
C GLU A 120 0.40 7.36 -16.31
N GLU A 121 -0.89 7.08 -16.12
CA GLU A 121 -1.89 8.10 -15.81
C GLU A 121 -1.67 8.73 -14.42
N LEU A 122 -1.33 7.91 -13.44
CA LEU A 122 -1.05 8.36 -12.07
C LEU A 122 0.22 9.22 -12.01
N LEU A 123 1.26 8.86 -12.74
CA LEU A 123 2.50 9.66 -12.82
C LEU A 123 2.25 11.03 -13.45
N LYS A 124 1.43 11.12 -14.50
CA LYS A 124 1.02 12.41 -15.11
C LYS A 124 0.32 13.33 -14.11
N SER A 125 -0.40 12.77 -13.14
CA SER A 125 -1.06 13.53 -12.07
C SER A 125 -0.19 13.82 -10.85
N GLY A 126 1.09 13.40 -10.85
CA GLY A 126 2.00 13.57 -9.72
C GLY A 126 1.69 12.63 -8.52
N ALA A 127 0.94 11.56 -8.73
CA ALA A 127 0.49 10.68 -7.65
C ALA A 127 1.65 9.85 -7.07
N ARG A 128 1.73 9.77 -5.74
CA ARG A 128 2.68 8.91 -5.04
C ARG A 128 2.15 7.48 -5.00
N ILE A 129 2.88 6.54 -5.61
CA ILE A 129 2.47 5.14 -5.77
C ILE A 129 3.23 4.24 -4.80
N ARG A 130 2.52 3.24 -4.23
CA ARG A 130 3.11 2.04 -3.63
C ARG A 130 2.96 0.89 -4.61
N LEU A 131 4.06 0.34 -5.08
CA LEU A 131 4.05 -0.82 -5.96
C LEU A 131 4.08 -2.11 -5.14
N VAL A 132 3.12 -3.01 -5.39
CA VAL A 132 3.06 -4.37 -4.83
C VAL A 132 2.92 -5.40 -5.95
N LYS A 133 3.18 -6.69 -5.67
CA LYS A 133 2.92 -7.75 -6.67
C LYS A 133 1.45 -7.97 -6.93
N GLY A 134 0.64 -7.94 -5.91
CA GLY A 134 -0.77 -8.33 -5.87
C GLY A 134 -0.98 -9.52 -4.95
N ALA A 135 -2.14 -9.59 -4.30
CA ALA A 135 -2.43 -10.57 -3.25
C ALA A 135 -3.73 -11.34 -3.47
N TYR A 136 -4.61 -10.89 -4.36
CA TYR A 136 -5.88 -11.54 -4.62
C TYR A 136 -5.74 -12.63 -5.69
N ASP A 137 -6.65 -13.62 -5.66
CA ASP A 137 -6.75 -14.64 -6.70
C ASP A 137 -7.60 -14.08 -7.85
N GLU A 138 -6.93 -13.64 -8.90
CA GLU A 138 -7.55 -12.97 -10.03
C GLU A 138 -7.54 -13.88 -11.27
N PRO A 139 -8.57 -13.79 -12.12
CA PRO A 139 -8.64 -14.59 -13.34
C PRO A 139 -7.52 -14.24 -14.32
N ARG A 140 -7.13 -15.24 -15.14
CA ARG A 140 -6.03 -15.12 -16.10
C ARG A 140 -6.26 -14.10 -17.21
N GLU A 141 -7.51 -13.73 -17.43
CA GLU A 141 -7.95 -12.73 -18.41
C GLU A 141 -7.53 -11.32 -18.04
N ILE A 142 -7.27 -11.07 -16.74
CA ILE A 142 -6.94 -9.73 -16.21
C ILE A 142 -5.61 -9.66 -15.46
N ALA A 143 -5.04 -10.82 -15.09
CA ALA A 143 -3.80 -10.87 -14.31
C ALA A 143 -2.81 -11.90 -14.85
N TYR A 144 -1.51 -11.62 -14.70
CA TYR A 144 -0.43 -12.54 -15.05
C TYR A 144 -0.49 -13.81 -14.18
N PRO A 145 -0.68 -15.00 -14.77
CA PRO A 145 -0.79 -16.24 -14.01
C PRO A 145 0.56 -16.77 -13.51
N ARG A 146 1.66 -16.35 -14.12
CA ARG A 146 2.99 -16.85 -13.80
C ARG A 146 3.77 -15.84 -12.99
N LYS A 147 4.34 -16.27 -11.86
CA LYS A 147 5.19 -15.42 -11.00
C LYS A 147 6.28 -14.68 -11.79
N ARG A 148 6.91 -15.33 -12.78
CA ARG A 148 7.96 -14.70 -13.60
C ARG A 148 7.45 -13.48 -14.35
N ASP A 149 6.21 -13.52 -14.85
CA ASP A 149 5.64 -12.42 -15.63
C ASP A 149 5.20 -11.29 -14.69
N VAL A 150 4.70 -11.63 -13.49
CA VAL A 150 4.43 -10.66 -12.41
C VAL A 150 5.73 -9.95 -11.98
N ASP A 151 6.82 -10.69 -11.77
CA ASP A 151 8.12 -10.14 -11.39
C ASP A 151 8.68 -9.21 -12.50
N ARG A 152 8.52 -9.58 -13.78
CA ARG A 152 8.92 -8.73 -14.92
C ARG A 152 8.10 -7.45 -14.99
N SER A 153 6.78 -7.54 -14.82
CA SER A 153 5.91 -6.37 -14.74
C SER A 153 6.29 -5.47 -13.56
N PHE A 154 6.57 -6.06 -12.40
CA PHE A 154 7.01 -5.31 -11.21
C PHE A 154 8.28 -4.48 -11.50
N VAL A 155 9.29 -5.08 -12.11
CA VAL A 155 10.55 -4.37 -12.46
C VAL A 155 10.25 -3.22 -13.42
N ARG A 156 9.51 -3.45 -14.50
CA ARG A 156 9.16 -2.42 -15.48
C ARG A 156 8.40 -1.25 -14.84
N LEU A 157 7.39 -1.52 -14.02
CA LEU A 157 6.62 -0.49 -13.32
C LEU A 157 7.49 0.27 -12.31
N MET A 158 8.36 -0.43 -11.60
CA MET A 158 9.31 0.15 -10.65
C MET A 158 10.26 1.13 -11.36
N GLU A 159 10.80 0.76 -12.53
CA GLU A 159 11.67 1.61 -13.34
C GLU A 159 10.93 2.88 -13.80
N MET A 160 9.69 2.74 -14.31
CA MET A 160 8.84 3.88 -14.68
C MET A 160 8.61 4.83 -13.51
N MET A 161 8.31 4.29 -12.34
CA MET A 161 8.06 5.07 -11.13
C MET A 161 9.32 5.79 -10.66
N LEU A 162 10.45 5.10 -10.55
CA LEU A 162 11.70 5.69 -10.08
C LEU A 162 12.23 6.79 -11.02
N SER A 163 12.01 6.65 -12.33
CA SER A 163 12.39 7.67 -13.32
C SER A 163 11.52 8.93 -13.30
N SER A 164 10.39 8.93 -12.59
CA SER A 164 9.42 10.03 -12.62
C SER A 164 9.83 11.25 -11.79
N GLY A 165 10.81 11.14 -10.90
CA GLY A 165 11.17 12.16 -9.91
C GLY A 165 10.14 12.34 -8.78
N ILE A 166 9.10 11.50 -8.72
CA ILE A 166 8.09 11.51 -7.65
C ILE A 166 8.50 10.52 -6.58
N TYR A 167 8.27 10.85 -5.30
CA TYR A 167 8.55 9.94 -4.19
C TYR A 167 7.60 8.73 -4.18
N HIS A 168 8.15 7.53 -4.36
CA HIS A 168 7.40 6.28 -4.44
C HIS A 168 7.80 5.26 -3.37
N ALA A 169 6.98 4.21 -3.24
CA ALA A 169 7.24 3.10 -2.33
C ALA A 169 7.29 1.77 -3.09
N ILE A 170 8.35 1.00 -2.85
CA ILE A 170 8.58 -0.34 -3.40
C ILE A 170 8.27 -1.35 -2.29
N ALA A 171 7.09 -1.99 -2.38
CA ALA A 171 6.59 -2.86 -1.31
C ALA A 171 6.76 -4.34 -1.69
N THR A 172 7.86 -4.93 -1.24
CA THR A 172 8.18 -6.33 -1.51
C THR A 172 9.13 -6.90 -0.46
N HIS A 173 9.02 -8.23 -0.21
CA HIS A 173 10.00 -9.00 0.56
C HIS A 173 10.93 -9.83 -0.34
N ASP A 174 10.84 -9.69 -1.65
CA ASP A 174 11.70 -10.41 -2.61
C ASP A 174 13.02 -9.66 -2.77
N GLU A 175 14.10 -10.22 -2.22
CA GLU A 175 15.44 -9.62 -2.24
C GLU A 175 15.94 -9.32 -3.64
N ARG A 176 15.52 -10.13 -4.66
CA ARG A 176 15.90 -9.88 -6.06
C ARG A 176 15.26 -8.62 -6.61
N LEU A 177 14.00 -8.35 -6.25
CA LEU A 177 13.32 -7.13 -6.67
C LEU A 177 13.84 -5.90 -5.91
N ILE A 178 14.21 -6.07 -4.64
CA ILE A 178 14.87 -5.02 -3.86
C ILE A 178 16.23 -4.68 -4.48
N ALA A 179 17.05 -5.70 -4.79
CA ALA A 179 18.33 -5.51 -5.43
C ALA A 179 18.20 -4.82 -6.81
N ALA A 180 17.22 -5.23 -7.62
CA ALA A 180 16.94 -4.59 -8.91
C ALA A 180 16.57 -3.10 -8.75
N ALA A 181 15.77 -2.74 -7.73
CA ALA A 181 15.42 -1.35 -7.45
C ALA A 181 16.65 -0.53 -7.03
N GLN A 182 17.50 -1.09 -6.17
CA GLN A 182 18.73 -0.42 -5.72
C GLN A 182 19.75 -0.26 -6.87
N GLU A 183 19.86 -1.27 -7.74
CA GLU A 183 20.74 -1.23 -8.91
C GLU A 183 20.26 -0.18 -9.92
N TYR A 184 18.96 -0.17 -10.22
CA TYR A 184 18.36 0.83 -11.10
C TYR A 184 18.55 2.25 -10.57
N ALA A 185 18.25 2.48 -9.29
CA ALA A 185 18.42 3.77 -8.66
C ALA A 185 19.88 4.27 -8.73
N ARG A 186 20.85 3.38 -8.47
CA ARG A 186 22.28 3.71 -8.55
C ARG A 186 22.71 4.03 -9.99
N ALA A 187 22.22 3.27 -10.97
CA ALA A 187 22.56 3.46 -12.39
C ALA A 187 22.01 4.77 -12.99
N HIS A 188 20.99 5.36 -12.33
CA HIS A 188 20.32 6.58 -12.79
C HIS A 188 20.47 7.75 -11.79
N ASP A 189 21.43 7.66 -10.85
CA ASP A 189 21.71 8.71 -9.86
C ASP A 189 20.48 9.12 -9.01
N ILE A 190 19.56 8.17 -8.76
CA ILE A 190 18.38 8.38 -7.92
C ILE A 190 18.77 8.21 -6.44
N SER A 191 18.56 9.25 -5.64
CA SER A 191 18.91 9.24 -4.23
C SER A 191 18.08 8.18 -3.45
N PRO A 192 18.68 7.48 -2.45
CA PRO A 192 17.91 6.66 -1.51
C PRO A 192 16.84 7.43 -0.75
N ASP A 193 16.91 8.77 -0.72
CA ASP A 193 15.91 9.62 -0.09
C ASP A 193 14.69 9.89 -1.00
N ASP A 194 14.76 9.57 -2.28
CA ASP A 194 13.67 9.82 -3.24
C ASP A 194 12.66 8.68 -3.34
N TYR A 195 12.91 7.56 -2.65
CA TYR A 195 11.99 6.43 -2.58
C TYR A 195 12.12 5.68 -1.26
N GLU A 196 11.20 4.77 -0.98
CA GLU A 196 11.26 3.93 0.22
C GLU A 196 10.93 2.47 -0.09
N PHE A 197 11.54 1.55 0.68
CA PHE A 197 11.07 0.17 0.74
C PHE A 197 10.00 0.01 1.81
N GLN A 198 8.97 -0.77 1.51
CA GLN A 198 7.92 -1.10 2.47
C GLN A 198 7.85 -2.61 2.72
N LEU A 199 7.86 -2.99 4.00
CA LEU A 199 7.82 -4.38 4.44
C LEU A 199 6.78 -4.56 5.55
N LEU A 200 6.19 -5.74 5.63
CA LEU A 200 5.28 -6.09 6.71
C LEU A 200 6.04 -6.18 8.03
N TYR A 201 5.46 -5.59 9.07
CA TYR A 201 6.00 -5.68 10.42
C TYR A 201 6.16 -7.16 10.85
N GLY A 202 7.28 -7.48 11.45
CA GLY A 202 7.59 -8.83 11.93
C GLY A 202 8.12 -9.80 10.88
N ILE A 203 7.96 -9.53 9.58
CA ILE A 203 8.39 -10.40 8.49
C ILE A 203 9.80 -10.03 8.03
N ARG A 204 10.71 -11.02 7.98
CA ARG A 204 12.11 -10.84 7.54
C ARG A 204 12.83 -9.69 8.26
N ARG A 205 12.80 -9.67 9.58
CA ARG A 205 13.38 -8.59 10.41
C ARG A 205 14.85 -8.29 10.11
N HIS A 206 15.64 -9.31 9.72
CA HIS A 206 17.02 -9.12 9.29
C HIS A 206 17.10 -8.26 8.04
N LEU A 207 16.31 -8.55 7.01
CA LEU A 207 16.25 -7.78 5.77
C LEU A 207 15.87 -6.30 6.03
N GLN A 208 14.91 -6.06 6.93
CA GLN A 208 14.52 -4.70 7.33
C GLN A 208 15.71 -3.92 7.91
N ARG A 209 16.47 -4.56 8.81
CA ARG A 209 17.66 -3.94 9.44
C ARG A 209 18.82 -3.77 8.45
N ASP A 210 19.00 -4.73 7.54
CA ASP A 210 20.04 -4.67 6.51
C ASP A 210 19.81 -3.51 5.56
N LEU A 211 18.58 -3.29 5.11
CA LEU A 211 18.21 -2.15 4.27
C LEU A 211 18.49 -0.81 4.99
N LEU A 212 18.10 -0.67 6.26
CA LEU A 212 18.45 0.53 7.04
C LEU A 212 19.96 0.75 7.16
N ARG A 213 20.74 -0.32 7.43
CA ARG A 213 22.21 -0.22 7.51
C ARG A 213 22.84 0.21 6.18
N GLN A 214 22.19 -0.13 5.05
CA GLN A 214 22.60 0.31 3.72
C GLN A 214 22.17 1.76 3.40
N GLY A 215 21.54 2.46 4.34
CA GLY A 215 21.07 3.83 4.15
C GLY A 215 19.72 3.97 3.42
N ALA A 216 19.02 2.85 3.17
CA ALA A 216 17.71 2.90 2.52
C ALA A 216 16.62 3.39 3.49
N ARG A 217 15.64 4.10 2.98
CA ARG A 217 14.42 4.46 3.71
C ARG A 217 13.52 3.22 3.78
N VAL A 218 13.15 2.83 5.00
CA VAL A 218 12.32 1.63 5.23
C VAL A 218 11.10 1.99 6.06
N ARG A 219 9.92 1.67 5.53
CA ARG A 219 8.65 1.81 6.23
C ARG A 219 8.06 0.45 6.56
N LEU A 220 7.65 0.29 7.81
CA LEU A 220 6.97 -0.91 8.28
C LEU A 220 5.46 -0.73 8.15
N TYR A 221 4.83 -1.68 7.44
CA TYR A 221 3.38 -1.79 7.37
C TYR A 221 2.90 -2.58 8.57
N VAL A 222 2.12 -1.94 9.44
CA VAL A 222 1.66 -2.50 10.72
C VAL A 222 0.15 -2.67 10.70
N PRO A 223 -0.36 -3.88 10.37
CA PRO A 223 -1.77 -4.18 10.54
C PRO A 223 -2.11 -4.28 12.03
N TYR A 224 -3.21 -3.69 12.44
CA TYR A 224 -3.69 -3.74 13.82
C TYR A 224 -5.21 -3.72 13.88
N GLY A 225 -5.79 -4.12 15.01
CA GLY A 225 -7.23 -4.13 15.22
C GLY A 225 -7.74 -5.49 15.70
N ARG A 226 -9.05 -5.56 15.97
CA ARG A 226 -9.69 -6.76 16.54
C ARG A 226 -9.99 -7.83 15.49
N GLN A 227 -10.04 -7.48 14.21
CA GLN A 227 -10.41 -8.40 13.11
C GLN A 227 -9.21 -9.15 12.51
N TRP A 228 -8.08 -9.24 13.23
CA TRP A 228 -6.85 -9.85 12.75
C TRP A 228 -7.01 -11.33 12.34
N TYR A 229 -7.84 -12.09 13.06
CA TYR A 229 -8.03 -13.51 12.76
C TYR A 229 -8.75 -13.72 11.42
N ALA A 230 -9.85 -13.00 11.18
CA ALA A 230 -10.58 -13.07 9.92
C ALA A 230 -9.72 -12.63 8.73
N TYR A 231 -8.97 -11.54 8.87
CA TYR A 231 -7.99 -11.07 7.89
C TYR A 231 -6.94 -12.14 7.58
N PHE A 232 -6.36 -12.75 8.63
CA PHE A 232 -5.32 -13.76 8.51
C PHE A 232 -5.83 -15.02 7.81
N MET A 233 -7.00 -15.49 8.18
CA MET A 233 -7.63 -16.69 7.59
C MET A 233 -7.97 -16.48 6.11
N ARG A 234 -8.47 -15.31 5.72
CA ARG A 234 -8.69 -14.99 4.30
C ARG A 234 -7.40 -15.02 3.50
N ARG A 235 -6.33 -14.40 3.99
CA ARG A 235 -5.00 -14.42 3.32
C ARG A 235 -4.44 -15.84 3.19
N LEU A 236 -4.73 -16.73 4.12
CA LEU A 236 -4.35 -18.14 4.03
C LEU A 236 -5.17 -18.87 2.97
N ALA A 237 -6.47 -18.61 2.90
CA ALA A 237 -7.38 -19.23 1.93
C ALA A 237 -7.10 -18.77 0.49
N GLU A 238 -6.82 -17.49 0.27
CA GLU A 238 -6.55 -16.91 -1.05
C GLU A 238 -5.26 -17.42 -1.70
N ARG A 239 -4.25 -17.75 -0.90
CA ARG A 239 -2.99 -18.36 -1.38
C ARG A 239 -2.40 -19.33 -0.36
N PRO A 240 -2.54 -20.65 -0.54
CA PRO A 240 -1.90 -21.66 0.32
C PRO A 240 -0.37 -21.51 0.43
N ALA A 241 0.28 -20.95 -0.59
CA ALA A 241 1.70 -20.61 -0.54
C ALA A 241 2.05 -19.57 0.54
N ASN A 242 1.10 -18.71 0.93
CA ASN A 242 1.27 -17.75 2.02
C ASN A 242 1.31 -18.46 3.38
N LEU A 243 0.65 -19.61 3.52
CA LEU A 243 0.70 -20.44 4.73
C LEU A 243 2.12 -20.96 4.98
N LEU A 244 2.77 -21.51 3.96
CA LEU A 244 4.17 -21.98 4.05
C LEU A 244 5.13 -20.83 4.36
N PHE A 245 4.89 -19.64 3.82
CA PHE A 245 5.67 -18.46 4.11
C PHE A 245 5.52 -18.02 5.57
N LEU A 246 4.31 -17.99 6.10
CA LEU A 246 4.03 -17.64 7.50
C LEU A 246 4.56 -18.68 8.48
N LEU A 247 4.33 -19.97 8.23
CA LEU A 247 4.86 -21.05 9.05
C LEU A 247 6.40 -21.04 9.09
N ARG A 248 7.07 -20.85 7.95
CA ARG A 248 8.53 -20.71 7.90
C ARG A 248 9.06 -19.52 8.70
N ASN A 249 8.29 -18.43 8.83
CA ASN A 249 8.73 -17.25 9.56
C ASN A 249 8.37 -17.30 11.07
N LEU A 250 7.33 -18.05 11.45
CA LEU A 250 7.00 -18.32 12.86
C LEU A 250 8.06 -19.21 13.55
N PHE A 251 8.67 -20.15 12.81
CA PHE A 251 9.72 -21.04 13.33
C PHE A 251 11.15 -20.49 13.16
N ARG A 252 11.33 -19.26 12.65
CA ARG A 252 12.62 -18.59 12.48
C ARG A 252 12.75 -17.30 13.31
N ALA A 253 11.92 -17.13 14.34
CA ALA A 253 12.00 -16.03 15.29
C ALA A 253 13.09 -16.24 16.35
#